data_8907e802b6b3cdd5ace06667b47c3858
#
_entry.id   8907e802b6b3cdd5ace06667b47c3858
#
_cell.length_a   1.000
_cell.length_b   1.000
_cell.length_c   1.000
_cell.angle_alpha   90.00
_cell.angle_beta   90.00
_cell.angle_gamma   90.00
#
_symmetry.space_group_name_H-M   'P 1'
#
loop_
_entity.id
_entity.type
_entity.pdbx_description
1 polymer ?
#
loop_
_entity_poly.entity_id
_entity_poly.type
_entity_poly.pdbx_seq_one_letter_code
_entity_poly.pdbx_strand_id
1 'polypeptide(L)'
;VFSYSPVKPKVNLHSMYGEPGTTPREKVTTEDFRKWIDWAKKNGYGLDFNCSFFTHPMMNNGFSIASPDKKTRDFWIEAGKGAREIANDMAAETGQTCTNNIWVPDGLKDIPANRFAYRNYLEDSLDQILEKKYDKKNVRDVLEGKLFAVGVECFTVGSHEFYLAYAATHGVGVCMDTGHYHPTESIIDKISSVYKFVDTLLLHISRGVRWDSDHVLLQCEDLTGIMQEVKRGQLYKGDKLFMGLDFFDASINRVAAWTIGMRAAGKALITALVEPSEMLFKAEEQEDFTLRLALLDE
;
A
#
# COMPACT_ATOMS: atom_id res chain seq x y z
N VAL A 1 20.42 0.71 -6.70
CA VAL A 1 19.39 0.89 -5.65
C VAL A 1 19.23 -0.41 -4.87
N PHE A 2 18.87 -1.51 -5.50
CA PHE A 2 18.54 -2.77 -4.80
C PHE A 2 19.69 -3.43 -4.03
N SER A 3 20.94 -3.12 -4.36
CA SER A 3 22.08 -3.55 -3.55
C SER A 3 22.09 -3.02 -2.11
N TYR A 4 21.25 -2.03 -1.83
CA TYR A 4 21.06 -1.48 -0.48
C TYR A 4 19.85 -2.05 0.25
N SER A 5 19.07 -2.92 -0.40
CA SER A 5 17.94 -3.58 0.25
C SER A 5 18.44 -4.69 1.19
N PRO A 6 18.06 -4.67 2.46
CA PRO A 6 18.38 -5.75 3.40
C PRO A 6 17.48 -6.98 3.20
N VAL A 7 16.45 -6.86 2.38
CA VAL A 7 15.46 -7.89 2.08
C VAL A 7 15.33 -8.09 0.58
N LYS A 8 14.62 -9.14 0.16
CA LYS A 8 14.37 -9.44 -1.25
C LYS A 8 13.56 -8.33 -1.89
N PRO A 9 14.11 -7.60 -2.88
CA PRO A 9 13.46 -6.41 -3.42
C PRO A 9 12.34 -6.75 -4.39
N LYS A 10 11.35 -5.86 -4.44
CA LYS A 10 10.25 -5.87 -5.38
C LYS A 10 10.11 -4.49 -6.03
N VAL A 11 9.44 -4.43 -7.17
CA VAL A 11 9.05 -3.18 -7.84
C VAL A 11 7.54 -3.16 -7.97
N ASN A 12 6.92 -2.07 -7.51
CA ASN A 12 5.50 -1.84 -7.76
C ASN A 12 5.31 -1.15 -9.12
N LEU A 13 4.50 -1.75 -9.96
CA LEU A 13 4.15 -1.25 -11.28
C LEU A 13 2.70 -0.75 -11.29
N HIS A 14 2.49 0.34 -12.01
CA HIS A 14 1.15 0.83 -12.32
C HIS A 14 0.72 0.38 -13.72
N SER A 15 -0.57 0.23 -13.95
CA SER A 15 -1.11 -0.14 -15.27
C SER A 15 -0.68 0.81 -16.39
N MET A 16 -0.32 2.05 -16.06
CA MET A 16 0.21 3.04 -17.00
C MET A 16 1.67 2.80 -17.42
N TYR A 17 2.39 1.86 -16.80
CA TYR A 17 3.79 1.54 -17.11
C TYR A 17 3.94 0.37 -18.09
N GLY A 18 2.85 -0.08 -18.70
CA GLY A 18 2.89 -1.04 -19.80
C GLY A 18 3.73 -0.51 -20.96
N GLU A 19 4.49 -1.38 -21.61
CA GLU A 19 5.34 -1.05 -22.76
C GLU A 19 4.84 -1.78 -24.02
N PRO A 20 4.78 -1.10 -25.17
CA PRO A 20 5.41 0.18 -25.52
C PRO A 20 4.63 1.44 -25.10
N GLY A 21 3.58 1.33 -24.28
CA GLY A 21 2.81 2.48 -23.81
C GLY A 21 1.75 2.99 -24.79
N THR A 22 1.45 2.21 -25.82
CA THR A 22 0.44 2.51 -26.84
C THR A 22 -0.89 1.80 -26.60
N THR A 23 -0.90 0.76 -25.75
CA THR A 23 -2.11 0.06 -25.35
C THR A 23 -2.93 0.95 -24.42
N PRO A 24 -4.23 1.20 -24.70
CA PRO A 24 -5.11 1.89 -23.76
C PRO A 24 -5.10 1.20 -22.39
N ARG A 25 -5.08 1.97 -21.31
CA ARG A 25 -4.91 1.46 -19.93
C ARG A 25 -5.88 0.34 -19.57
N GLU A 26 -7.11 0.45 -20.01
CA GLU A 26 -8.17 -0.53 -19.77
C GLU A 26 -8.04 -1.83 -20.60
N LYS A 27 -7.08 -1.86 -21.51
CA LYS A 27 -6.81 -3.01 -22.40
C LYS A 27 -5.41 -3.59 -22.20
N VAL A 28 -4.65 -3.08 -21.24
CA VAL A 28 -3.33 -3.65 -20.94
C VAL A 28 -3.48 -5.09 -20.46
N THR A 29 -2.52 -5.89 -20.88
CA THR A 29 -2.43 -7.31 -20.54
C THR A 29 -1.04 -7.61 -20.00
N THR A 30 -0.80 -8.81 -19.56
CA THR A 30 0.52 -9.27 -19.11
C THR A 30 1.62 -9.04 -20.14
N GLU A 31 1.29 -9.09 -21.43
CA GLU A 31 2.27 -8.87 -22.52
C GLU A 31 2.81 -7.44 -22.57
N ASP A 32 2.00 -6.45 -22.17
CA ASP A 32 2.46 -5.05 -22.06
C ASP A 32 3.51 -4.87 -20.95
N PHE A 33 3.62 -5.84 -20.04
CA PHE A 33 4.60 -5.86 -18.95
C PHE A 33 5.71 -6.88 -19.15
N ARG A 34 5.81 -7.50 -20.31
CA ARG A 34 6.78 -8.58 -20.60
C ARG A 34 8.22 -8.20 -20.26
N LYS A 35 8.65 -7.01 -20.62
CA LYS A 35 10.02 -6.54 -20.33
C LYS A 35 10.29 -6.41 -18.83
N TRP A 36 9.29 -5.98 -18.06
CA TRP A 36 9.38 -5.88 -16.61
C TRP A 36 9.48 -7.27 -15.98
N ILE A 37 8.65 -8.20 -16.43
CA ILE A 37 8.65 -9.59 -15.97
C ILE A 37 9.98 -10.27 -16.26
N ASP A 38 10.49 -10.18 -17.48
CA ASP A 38 11.77 -10.78 -17.88
C ASP A 38 12.94 -10.19 -17.10
N TRP A 39 12.93 -8.87 -16.89
CA TRP A 39 13.92 -8.21 -16.07
C TRP A 39 13.87 -8.66 -14.60
N ALA A 40 12.68 -8.77 -14.02
CA ALA A 40 12.50 -9.23 -12.65
C ALA A 40 12.98 -10.68 -12.49
N LYS A 41 12.58 -11.57 -13.38
CA LYS A 41 13.03 -12.97 -13.40
C LYS A 41 14.55 -13.07 -13.48
N LYS A 42 15.17 -12.34 -14.42
CA LYS A 42 16.63 -12.34 -14.62
C LYS A 42 17.39 -11.94 -13.36
N ASN A 43 16.84 -11.03 -12.56
CA ASN A 43 17.48 -10.48 -11.37
C ASN A 43 16.99 -11.12 -10.06
N GLY A 44 16.02 -12.02 -10.10
CA GLY A 44 15.43 -12.64 -8.93
C GLY A 44 14.58 -11.68 -8.09
N TYR A 45 14.00 -10.65 -8.71
CA TYR A 45 13.15 -9.65 -8.08
C TYR A 45 11.67 -10.01 -8.20
N GLY A 46 10.85 -9.50 -7.27
CA GLY A 46 9.40 -9.58 -7.35
C GLY A 46 8.79 -8.35 -8.01
N LEU A 47 7.53 -8.48 -8.38
CA LEU A 47 6.71 -7.39 -8.90
C LEU A 47 5.43 -7.27 -8.05
N ASP A 48 5.00 -6.03 -7.83
CA ASP A 48 3.70 -5.67 -7.30
C ASP A 48 2.94 -4.84 -8.33
N PHE A 49 1.63 -4.71 -8.19
CA PHE A 49 0.80 -4.07 -9.20
C PHE A 49 -0.26 -3.13 -8.62
N ASN A 50 -0.65 -2.14 -9.42
CA ASN A 50 -1.70 -1.17 -9.11
C ASN A 50 -2.47 -0.84 -10.39
N CYS A 51 -3.80 -0.95 -10.36
CA CYS A 51 -4.68 -0.66 -11.50
C CYS A 51 -4.65 0.81 -11.93
N SER A 52 -4.28 1.74 -11.05
CA SER A 52 -4.28 3.19 -11.33
C SER A 52 -5.66 3.75 -11.64
N PHE A 53 -6.60 3.67 -10.70
CA PHE A 53 -7.97 4.18 -10.80
C PHE A 53 -8.05 5.71 -10.81
N PHE A 54 -7.17 6.39 -11.55
CA PHE A 54 -7.06 7.85 -11.58
C PHE A 54 -6.48 8.36 -12.91
N THR A 55 -6.62 9.65 -13.16
CA THR A 55 -6.03 10.35 -14.32
C THR A 55 -6.34 9.65 -15.66
N HIS A 56 -7.63 9.56 -15.98
CA HIS A 56 -8.11 8.93 -17.21
C HIS A 56 -9.38 9.63 -17.73
N PRO A 57 -9.61 9.72 -19.07
CA PRO A 57 -10.82 10.35 -19.63
C PRO A 57 -12.15 9.73 -19.16
N MET A 58 -12.12 8.46 -18.74
CA MET A 58 -13.30 7.76 -18.20
C MET A 58 -13.58 8.02 -16.73
N MET A 59 -12.85 8.94 -16.09
CA MET A 59 -13.23 9.48 -14.79
C MET A 59 -14.46 10.38 -14.94
N ASN A 60 -15.43 10.23 -14.06
CA ASN A 60 -16.62 11.06 -14.03
C ASN A 60 -16.59 11.96 -12.79
N ASN A 61 -16.29 13.25 -12.97
CA ASN A 61 -16.18 14.22 -11.87
C ASN A 61 -15.28 13.76 -10.71
N GLY A 62 -14.14 13.14 -11.03
CA GLY A 62 -13.20 12.61 -10.04
C GLY A 62 -13.54 11.21 -9.52
N PHE A 63 -14.55 10.54 -10.06
CA PHE A 63 -14.96 9.19 -9.66
C PHE A 63 -14.57 8.12 -10.69
N SER A 64 -14.19 6.98 -10.19
CA SER A 64 -13.96 5.73 -10.92
C SER A 64 -14.99 4.66 -10.52
N ILE A 65 -14.62 3.71 -9.68
CA ILE A 65 -15.49 2.59 -9.28
C ILE A 65 -16.60 2.98 -8.28
N ALA A 66 -16.54 4.15 -7.65
CA ALA A 66 -17.62 4.68 -6.82
C ALA A 66 -18.49 5.72 -7.54
N SER A 67 -18.36 5.84 -8.87
CA SER A 67 -19.15 6.78 -9.67
C SER A 67 -20.66 6.50 -9.59
N PRO A 68 -21.50 7.55 -9.53
CA PRO A 68 -22.95 7.39 -9.76
C PRO A 68 -23.27 6.87 -11.16
N ASP A 69 -22.44 7.18 -12.16
CA ASP A 69 -22.59 6.69 -13.52
C ASP A 69 -22.16 5.24 -13.65
N LYS A 70 -23.12 4.36 -13.97
CA LYS A 70 -22.87 2.92 -14.13
C LYS A 70 -21.86 2.61 -15.23
N LYS A 71 -21.88 3.37 -16.34
CA LYS A 71 -20.95 3.14 -17.46
C LYS A 71 -19.49 3.37 -17.01
N THR A 72 -19.27 4.40 -16.22
CA THR A 72 -17.96 4.67 -15.62
C THR A 72 -17.55 3.53 -14.69
N ARG A 73 -18.45 3.06 -13.81
CA ARG A 73 -18.13 1.94 -12.90
C ARG A 73 -17.81 0.66 -13.69
N ASP A 74 -18.64 0.28 -14.65
CA ASP A 74 -18.42 -0.94 -15.46
C ASP A 74 -17.05 -0.93 -16.15
N PHE A 75 -16.65 0.21 -16.71
CA PHE A 75 -15.33 0.39 -17.31
C PHE A 75 -14.20 0.12 -16.31
N TRP A 76 -14.28 0.71 -15.14
CA TRP A 76 -13.23 0.57 -14.12
C TRP A 76 -13.25 -0.77 -13.42
N ILE A 77 -14.40 -1.42 -13.28
CA ILE A 77 -14.51 -2.79 -12.79
C ILE A 77 -13.74 -3.75 -13.70
N GLU A 78 -13.93 -3.64 -15.02
CA GLU A 78 -13.21 -4.50 -15.97
C GLU A 78 -11.71 -4.21 -15.97
N ALA A 79 -11.29 -2.95 -15.84
CA ALA A 79 -9.87 -2.60 -15.67
C ALA A 79 -9.28 -3.20 -14.37
N GLY A 80 -10.04 -3.16 -13.28
CA GLY A 80 -9.65 -3.77 -12.01
C GLY A 80 -9.51 -5.29 -12.07
N LYS A 81 -10.42 -5.97 -12.78
CA LYS A 81 -10.33 -7.41 -13.03
C LYS A 81 -9.07 -7.75 -13.83
N GLY A 82 -8.79 -7.00 -14.91
CA GLY A 82 -7.59 -7.17 -15.71
C GLY A 82 -6.31 -6.95 -14.93
N ALA A 83 -6.28 -5.96 -14.04
CA ALA A 83 -5.14 -5.70 -13.16
C ALA A 83 -4.81 -6.91 -12.26
N ARG A 84 -5.83 -7.59 -11.74
CA ARG A 84 -5.64 -8.80 -10.92
C ARG A 84 -5.13 -9.99 -11.74
N GLU A 85 -5.52 -10.10 -13.01
CA GLU A 85 -4.96 -11.13 -13.90
C GLU A 85 -3.46 -10.87 -14.14
N ILE A 86 -3.10 -9.64 -14.46
CA ILE A 86 -1.70 -9.24 -14.63
C ILE A 86 -0.89 -9.53 -13.36
N ALA A 87 -1.41 -9.17 -12.18
CA ALA A 87 -0.76 -9.45 -10.90
C ALA A 87 -0.53 -10.96 -10.68
N ASN A 88 -1.53 -11.80 -11.02
CA ASN A 88 -1.40 -13.25 -10.92
C ASN A 88 -0.31 -13.79 -11.86
N ASP A 89 -0.26 -13.32 -13.09
CA ASP A 89 0.72 -13.77 -14.08
C ASP A 89 2.13 -13.31 -13.68
N MET A 90 2.29 -12.07 -13.20
CA MET A 90 3.55 -11.57 -12.65
C MET A 90 4.06 -12.48 -11.52
N ALA A 91 3.18 -12.86 -10.60
CA ALA A 91 3.54 -13.75 -9.50
C ALA A 91 3.92 -15.15 -9.99
N ALA A 92 3.12 -15.72 -10.86
CA ALA A 92 3.37 -17.06 -11.43
C ALA A 92 4.71 -17.12 -12.15
N GLU A 93 5.07 -16.08 -12.90
CA GLU A 93 6.30 -16.03 -13.66
C GLU A 93 7.54 -15.68 -12.84
N THR A 94 7.43 -14.81 -11.85
CA THR A 94 8.57 -14.44 -10.99
C THR A 94 8.78 -15.41 -9.82
N GLY A 95 7.78 -16.24 -9.52
CA GLY A 95 7.79 -17.14 -8.37
C GLY A 95 7.71 -16.40 -7.03
N GLN A 96 7.20 -15.18 -7.03
CA GLN A 96 7.03 -14.35 -5.83
C GLN A 96 5.61 -13.79 -5.77
N THR A 97 5.03 -13.76 -4.58
CA THR A 97 3.71 -13.16 -4.35
C THR A 97 3.68 -11.72 -4.87
N CYS A 98 2.65 -11.35 -5.61
CA CYS A 98 2.35 -9.99 -6.04
C CYS A 98 1.29 -9.38 -5.12
N THR A 99 1.57 -8.23 -4.52
CA THR A 99 0.52 -7.42 -3.91
C THR A 99 -0.15 -6.59 -5.00
N ASN A 100 -1.48 -6.71 -5.11
CA ASN A 100 -2.28 -5.87 -5.99
C ASN A 100 -2.93 -4.78 -5.15
N ASN A 101 -2.39 -3.57 -5.23
CA ASN A 101 -2.88 -2.45 -4.45
C ASN A 101 -4.06 -1.78 -5.17
N ILE A 102 -5.20 -1.74 -4.49
CA ILE A 102 -6.42 -1.07 -4.95
C ILE A 102 -6.53 0.26 -4.20
N TRP A 103 -5.95 1.28 -4.80
CA TRP A 103 -6.08 2.66 -4.35
C TRP A 103 -7.08 3.40 -5.23
N VAL A 104 -8.15 3.94 -4.61
CA VAL A 104 -9.25 4.62 -5.29
C VAL A 104 -9.43 6.00 -4.73
N PRO A 105 -9.04 7.05 -5.46
CA PRO A 105 -9.11 8.43 -4.98
C PRO A 105 -10.50 9.05 -5.07
N ASP A 106 -11.53 8.25 -5.32
CA ASP A 106 -12.91 8.71 -5.50
C ASP A 106 -13.40 9.52 -4.30
N GLY A 107 -13.87 10.72 -4.55
CA GLY A 107 -14.32 11.62 -3.50
C GLY A 107 -14.91 12.91 -4.04
N LEU A 108 -15.32 13.78 -3.13
CA LEU A 108 -15.87 15.09 -3.44
C LEU A 108 -15.14 16.17 -2.67
N LYS A 109 -15.00 17.33 -3.30
CA LYS A 109 -14.41 18.51 -2.65
C LYS A 109 -15.22 18.95 -1.44
N ASP A 110 -16.54 18.83 -1.51
CA ASP A 110 -17.45 19.15 -0.42
C ASP A 110 -18.18 17.90 0.09
N ILE A 111 -18.88 18.03 1.19
CA ILE A 111 -19.55 16.95 1.90
C ILE A 111 -20.81 16.53 1.16
N PRO A 112 -20.92 15.28 0.66
CA PRO A 112 -22.14 14.80 0.02
C PRO A 112 -23.26 14.57 1.03
N ALA A 113 -24.50 14.80 0.61
CA ALA A 113 -25.67 14.47 1.41
C ALA A 113 -25.88 12.94 1.51
N ASN A 114 -25.63 12.20 0.43
CA ASN A 114 -25.87 10.76 0.36
C ASN A 114 -24.56 9.93 0.31
N ARG A 115 -23.84 9.88 1.43
CA ARG A 115 -22.63 9.07 1.57
C ARG A 115 -22.87 7.58 1.38
N PHE A 116 -24.05 7.10 1.79
CA PHE A 116 -24.41 5.68 1.66
C PHE A 116 -24.43 5.24 0.20
N ALA A 117 -24.98 6.04 -0.72
CA ALA A 117 -25.02 5.67 -2.13
C ALA A 117 -23.59 5.49 -2.70
N TYR A 118 -22.67 6.41 -2.43
CA TYR A 118 -21.29 6.30 -2.91
C TYR A 118 -20.57 5.06 -2.35
N ARG A 119 -20.79 4.75 -1.08
CA ARG A 119 -20.20 3.56 -0.45
C ARG A 119 -20.81 2.27 -0.97
N ASN A 120 -22.11 2.24 -1.23
CA ASN A 120 -22.76 1.10 -1.88
C ASN A 120 -22.20 0.87 -3.31
N TYR A 121 -21.93 1.95 -4.07
CA TYR A 121 -21.30 1.80 -5.38
C TYR A 121 -19.88 1.26 -5.28
N LEU A 122 -19.11 1.71 -4.29
CA LEU A 122 -17.77 1.20 -4.05
C LEU A 122 -17.78 -0.27 -3.66
N GLU A 123 -18.64 -0.65 -2.72
CA GLU A 123 -18.83 -2.03 -2.24
C GLU A 123 -19.18 -2.97 -3.39
N ASP A 124 -20.24 -2.65 -4.16
CA ASP A 124 -20.68 -3.44 -5.32
C ASP A 124 -19.56 -3.59 -6.37
N SER A 125 -18.80 -2.54 -6.61
CA SER A 125 -17.69 -2.57 -7.56
C SER A 125 -16.53 -3.44 -7.06
N LEU A 126 -16.19 -3.35 -5.78
CA LEU A 126 -15.16 -4.19 -5.18
C LEU A 126 -15.56 -5.65 -5.18
N ASP A 127 -16.82 -5.97 -4.86
CA ASP A 127 -17.33 -7.33 -4.90
C ASP A 127 -17.18 -7.94 -6.30
N GLN A 128 -17.50 -7.18 -7.36
CA GLN A 128 -17.33 -7.61 -8.73
C GLN A 128 -15.86 -7.78 -9.12
N ILE A 129 -14.97 -6.85 -8.74
CA ILE A 129 -13.53 -6.94 -9.01
C ILE A 129 -12.93 -8.16 -8.31
N LEU A 130 -13.34 -8.42 -7.09
CA LEU A 130 -12.79 -9.46 -6.22
C LEU A 130 -13.52 -10.81 -6.31
N GLU A 131 -14.52 -10.93 -7.21
CA GLU A 131 -15.31 -12.15 -7.39
C GLU A 131 -14.44 -13.36 -7.71
N LYS A 132 -13.57 -13.26 -8.73
CA LYS A 132 -12.61 -14.31 -9.08
C LYS A 132 -11.56 -14.45 -7.99
N LYS A 133 -11.44 -15.63 -7.41
CA LYS A 133 -10.44 -15.91 -6.38
C LYS A 133 -9.14 -16.42 -7.01
N TYR A 134 -8.02 -15.87 -6.59
CA TYR A 134 -6.68 -16.31 -6.93
C TYR A 134 -6.02 -17.00 -5.74
N ASP A 135 -5.00 -17.82 -6.01
CA ASP A 135 -4.17 -18.36 -4.93
C ASP A 135 -3.44 -17.20 -4.22
N LYS A 136 -3.58 -17.15 -2.90
CA LYS A 136 -2.94 -16.12 -2.06
C LYS A 136 -1.42 -16.17 -2.08
N LYS A 137 -0.83 -17.27 -2.55
CA LYS A 137 0.60 -17.33 -2.84
C LYS A 137 0.98 -16.52 -4.07
N ASN A 138 0.03 -16.31 -4.99
CA ASN A 138 0.24 -15.48 -6.16
C ASN A 138 -0.20 -14.04 -5.90
N VAL A 139 -1.47 -13.82 -5.56
CA VAL A 139 -2.04 -12.47 -5.44
C VAL A 139 -2.53 -12.20 -4.02
N ARG A 140 -2.07 -11.08 -3.49
CA ARG A 140 -2.60 -10.46 -2.27
C ARG A 140 -3.25 -9.13 -2.64
N ASP A 141 -4.57 -9.14 -2.78
CA ASP A 141 -5.32 -7.90 -2.97
C ASP A 141 -5.34 -7.11 -1.66
N VAL A 142 -5.00 -5.83 -1.72
CA VAL A 142 -5.02 -4.91 -0.58
C VAL A 142 -5.76 -3.63 -0.95
N LEU A 143 -6.49 -3.07 0.01
CA LEU A 143 -7.29 -1.86 -0.15
C LEU A 143 -6.59 -0.71 0.56
N GLU A 144 -6.31 0.36 -0.15
CA GLU A 144 -5.61 1.52 0.39
C GLU A 144 -6.57 2.66 0.70
N GLY A 145 -6.75 2.92 1.99
CA GLY A 145 -7.58 4.02 2.49
C GLY A 145 -6.84 5.36 2.46
N LYS A 146 -7.60 6.44 2.34
CA LYS A 146 -7.06 7.79 2.40
C LYS A 146 -8.01 8.72 3.17
N LEU A 147 -7.43 9.67 3.90
CA LEU A 147 -8.19 10.68 4.61
C LEU A 147 -8.80 11.72 3.65
N PHE A 148 -8.02 12.11 2.63
CA PHE A 148 -8.43 13.01 1.56
C PHE A 148 -8.37 12.28 0.22
N ALA A 149 -9.21 12.65 -0.75
CA ALA A 149 -9.04 12.21 -2.13
C ALA A 149 -7.84 12.92 -2.80
N VAL A 150 -7.66 12.78 -4.10
CA VAL A 150 -6.59 13.48 -4.82
C VAL A 150 -6.86 14.99 -4.76
N GLY A 151 -5.93 15.72 -4.14
CA GLY A 151 -6.06 17.15 -3.90
C GLY A 151 -6.54 17.47 -2.49
N VAL A 152 -7.57 18.26 -2.36
CA VAL A 152 -8.05 18.81 -1.08
C VAL A 152 -9.55 18.52 -0.84
N GLU A 153 -10.03 17.40 -1.32
CA GLU A 153 -11.42 16.99 -1.17
C GLU A 153 -11.73 16.66 0.29
N CYS A 154 -12.92 17.07 0.75
CA CYS A 154 -13.36 16.80 2.12
C CYS A 154 -13.91 15.40 2.33
N PHE A 155 -14.29 14.71 1.27
CA PHE A 155 -14.93 13.40 1.35
C PHE A 155 -14.24 12.40 0.42
N THR A 156 -13.68 11.37 1.03
CA THR A 156 -13.17 10.18 0.34
C THR A 156 -14.12 9.02 0.55
N VAL A 157 -14.53 8.34 -0.52
CA VAL A 157 -15.46 7.21 -0.43
C VAL A 157 -14.77 6.04 0.28
N GLY A 158 -13.55 5.72 -0.11
CA GLY A 158 -12.69 4.68 0.47
C GLY A 158 -11.94 5.19 1.70
N SER A 159 -12.65 5.46 2.79
CA SER A 159 -12.03 5.80 4.08
C SER A 159 -11.38 4.58 4.74
N HIS A 160 -10.49 4.83 5.70
CA HIS A 160 -9.80 3.76 6.45
C HIS A 160 -10.78 2.80 7.13
N GLU A 161 -11.85 3.33 7.73
CA GLU A 161 -12.87 2.53 8.42
C GLU A 161 -13.62 1.64 7.45
N PHE A 162 -13.97 2.18 6.25
CA PHE A 162 -14.68 1.40 5.23
C PHE A 162 -13.81 0.23 4.76
N TYR A 163 -12.57 0.50 4.38
CA TYR A 163 -11.69 -0.54 3.85
C TYR A 163 -11.25 -1.56 4.91
N LEU A 164 -11.04 -1.14 6.16
CA LEU A 164 -10.74 -2.08 7.24
C LEU A 164 -11.93 -3.03 7.49
N ALA A 165 -13.16 -2.49 7.56
CA ALA A 165 -14.36 -3.31 7.74
C ALA A 165 -14.59 -4.25 6.57
N TYR A 166 -14.45 -3.75 5.33
CA TYR A 166 -14.57 -4.55 4.11
C TYR A 166 -13.51 -5.66 4.08
N ALA A 167 -12.25 -5.33 4.29
CA ALA A 167 -11.15 -6.29 4.27
C ALA A 167 -11.33 -7.42 5.29
N ALA A 168 -11.69 -7.07 6.52
CA ALA A 168 -11.90 -8.04 7.60
C ALA A 168 -13.06 -9.02 7.31
N THR A 169 -14.10 -8.57 6.58
CA THR A 169 -15.28 -9.40 6.26
C THR A 169 -15.15 -10.17 4.95
N HIS A 170 -14.28 -9.72 4.01
CA HIS A 170 -14.13 -10.32 2.67
C HIS A 170 -12.81 -11.07 2.49
N GLY A 171 -11.96 -11.15 3.53
CA GLY A 171 -10.70 -11.91 3.51
C GLY A 171 -9.69 -11.37 2.52
N VAL A 172 -9.59 -10.03 2.41
CA VAL A 172 -8.58 -9.30 1.66
C VAL A 172 -7.69 -8.50 2.61
N GLY A 173 -6.65 -7.86 2.09
CA GLY A 173 -5.73 -7.07 2.88
C GLY A 173 -6.05 -5.59 2.93
N VAL A 174 -5.28 -4.89 3.73
CA VAL A 174 -5.28 -3.42 3.82
C VAL A 174 -3.89 -2.91 3.50
N CYS A 175 -3.81 -1.85 2.71
CA CYS A 175 -2.62 -1.02 2.59
C CYS A 175 -2.74 0.18 3.53
N MET A 176 -1.74 0.34 4.38
CA MET A 176 -1.60 1.48 5.27
C MET A 176 -0.46 2.36 4.75
N ASP A 177 -0.81 3.47 4.12
CA ASP A 177 0.16 4.48 3.72
C ASP A 177 0.40 5.48 4.85
N THR A 178 1.65 5.76 5.16
CA THR A 178 2.05 6.66 6.25
C THR A 178 1.62 8.10 6.04
N GLY A 179 1.44 8.53 4.79
CA GLY A 179 0.98 9.87 4.43
C GLY A 179 -0.55 10.03 4.41
N HIS A 180 -1.30 8.92 4.41
CA HIS A 180 -2.74 8.94 4.22
C HIS A 180 -3.56 9.14 5.50
N TYR A 181 -2.92 9.31 6.65
CA TYR A 181 -3.57 9.58 7.94
C TYR A 181 -3.48 11.05 8.31
N HIS A 182 -4.30 11.48 9.27
CA HIS A 182 -4.19 12.83 9.79
C HIS A 182 -2.81 13.04 10.41
N PRO A 183 -2.17 14.22 10.23
CA PRO A 183 -0.81 14.47 10.70
C PRO A 183 -0.61 14.33 12.23
N THR A 184 -1.69 14.29 13.00
CA THR A 184 -1.65 14.06 14.46
C THR A 184 -1.84 12.60 14.85
N GLU A 185 -2.07 11.72 13.88
CA GLU A 185 -2.20 10.28 14.11
C GLU A 185 -0.88 9.56 13.86
N SER A 186 -0.58 8.56 14.69
CA SER A 186 0.56 7.68 14.48
C SER A 186 0.12 6.39 13.79
N ILE A 187 0.75 6.07 12.66
CA ILE A 187 0.54 4.79 12.00
C ILE A 187 1.07 3.63 12.85
N ILE A 188 2.09 3.87 13.68
CA ILE A 188 2.71 2.89 14.55
C ILE A 188 1.66 2.22 15.44
N ASP A 189 0.78 3.01 16.06
CA ASP A 189 -0.29 2.53 16.94
C ASP A 189 -1.35 1.70 16.23
N LYS A 190 -1.43 1.82 14.89
CA LYS A 190 -2.45 1.16 14.09
C LYS A 190 -2.02 -0.23 13.59
N ILE A 191 -0.71 -0.47 13.46
CA ILE A 191 -0.14 -1.69 12.88
C ILE A 191 -0.65 -2.94 13.63
N SER A 192 -0.50 -2.97 14.94
CA SER A 192 -0.88 -4.12 15.75
C SER A 192 -2.40 -4.39 15.74
N SER A 193 -3.21 -3.33 15.69
CA SER A 193 -4.67 -3.45 15.64
C SER A 193 -5.16 -3.95 14.28
N VAL A 194 -4.66 -3.39 13.18
CA VAL A 194 -5.07 -3.79 11.82
C VAL A 194 -4.60 -5.20 11.49
N TYR A 195 -3.32 -5.52 11.78
CA TYR A 195 -2.73 -6.83 11.48
C TYR A 195 -3.50 -8.02 12.04
N LYS A 196 -4.21 -7.83 13.16
CA LYS A 196 -5.02 -8.90 13.79
C LYS A 196 -6.21 -9.35 12.95
N PHE A 197 -6.79 -8.44 12.18
CA PHE A 197 -8.10 -8.66 11.55
C PHE A 197 -8.04 -8.78 10.02
N VAL A 198 -6.91 -8.45 9.40
CA VAL A 198 -6.78 -8.53 7.95
C VAL A 198 -6.00 -9.76 7.51
N ASP A 199 -6.22 -10.18 6.28
CA ASP A 199 -5.50 -11.28 5.65
C ASP A 199 -4.07 -10.91 5.26
N THR A 200 -3.87 -9.67 4.86
CA THR A 200 -2.59 -9.13 4.41
C THR A 200 -2.49 -7.68 4.87
N LEU A 201 -1.32 -7.29 5.36
CA LEU A 201 -0.98 -5.90 5.64
C LEU A 201 0.14 -5.47 4.69
N LEU A 202 -0.13 -4.47 3.85
CA LEU A 202 0.89 -3.75 3.10
C LEU A 202 1.13 -2.40 3.80
N LEU A 203 2.37 -2.09 4.06
CA LEU A 203 2.78 -0.76 4.54
C LEU A 203 3.39 0.01 3.37
N HIS A 204 2.77 1.09 2.97
CA HIS A 204 3.36 2.10 2.10
C HIS A 204 4.02 3.17 2.96
N ILE A 205 5.32 3.37 2.75
CA ILE A 205 6.15 4.19 3.62
C ILE A 205 6.70 5.37 2.82
N SER A 206 6.22 6.54 3.19
CA SER A 206 6.67 7.84 2.70
C SER A 206 7.05 8.76 3.86
N ARG A 207 7.45 9.97 3.59
CA ARG A 207 7.65 11.00 4.59
C ARG A 207 6.66 12.14 4.36
N GLY A 208 5.55 12.12 5.05
CA GLY A 208 4.62 13.24 5.08
C GLY A 208 5.24 14.44 5.80
N VAL A 209 5.32 15.58 5.12
CA VAL A 209 5.76 16.85 5.71
C VAL A 209 4.53 17.70 5.96
N ARG A 210 3.97 17.63 7.18
CA ARG A 210 2.74 18.27 7.65
C ARG A 210 1.44 17.65 7.12
N TRP A 211 1.48 16.96 5.98
CA TRP A 211 0.35 16.31 5.33
C TRP A 211 0.89 15.29 4.32
N ASP A 212 0.03 14.62 3.58
CA ASP A 212 0.38 13.70 2.51
C ASP A 212 1.09 14.43 1.36
N SER A 213 2.38 14.44 1.40
CA SER A 213 3.25 15.23 0.50
C SER A 213 4.31 14.39 -0.23
N ASP A 214 4.22 13.08 -0.10
CA ASP A 214 5.04 12.08 -0.81
C ASP A 214 6.54 12.37 -0.87
N HIS A 215 7.09 12.96 0.20
CA HIS A 215 8.53 13.24 0.26
C HIS A 215 9.34 11.95 0.38
N VAL A 216 10.54 12.02 -0.14
CA VAL A 216 11.53 10.94 0.00
C VAL A 216 11.76 10.61 1.47
N LEU A 217 11.74 9.32 1.76
CA LEU A 217 11.93 8.80 3.10
C LEU A 217 13.33 9.13 3.63
N LEU A 218 13.37 9.68 4.82
CA LEU A 218 14.57 9.87 5.62
C LEU A 218 14.44 9.06 6.91
N GLN A 219 15.57 8.77 7.55
CA GLN A 219 15.52 8.19 8.89
C GLN A 219 14.90 9.20 9.87
N CYS A 220 13.83 8.81 10.53
CA CYS A 220 13.08 9.59 11.49
C CYS A 220 12.47 8.66 12.55
N GLU A 221 11.89 9.24 13.60
CA GLU A 221 11.26 8.49 14.69
C GLU A 221 10.11 7.61 14.19
N ASP A 222 9.23 8.14 13.34
CA ASP A 222 8.11 7.38 12.80
C ASP A 222 8.56 6.13 12.05
N LEU A 223 9.56 6.26 11.18
CA LEU A 223 10.10 5.12 10.44
C LEU A 223 10.73 4.07 11.37
N THR A 224 11.47 4.53 12.36
CA THR A 224 12.08 3.64 13.37
C THR A 224 10.99 2.93 14.17
N GLY A 225 9.98 3.65 14.64
CA GLY A 225 8.85 3.09 15.37
C GLY A 225 8.05 2.05 14.56
N ILE A 226 7.83 2.28 13.26
CA ILE A 226 7.20 1.29 12.38
C ILE A 226 8.02 -0.01 12.36
N MET A 227 9.34 0.08 12.18
CA MET A 227 10.20 -1.10 12.14
C MET A 227 10.29 -1.80 13.50
N GLN A 228 10.23 -1.04 14.60
CA GLN A 228 10.14 -1.59 15.96
C GLN A 228 8.83 -2.36 16.16
N GLU A 229 7.68 -1.83 15.74
CA GLU A 229 6.40 -2.55 15.81
C GLU A 229 6.43 -3.84 14.99
N VAL A 230 6.99 -3.80 13.78
CA VAL A 230 7.19 -4.99 12.94
C VAL A 230 8.04 -6.03 13.65
N LYS A 231 9.12 -5.61 14.32
CA LYS A 231 10.01 -6.51 15.07
C LYS A 231 9.37 -7.01 16.35
N ARG A 232 8.78 -6.15 17.18
CA ARG A 232 8.11 -6.50 18.43
C ARG A 232 6.96 -7.49 18.22
N GLY A 233 6.14 -7.27 17.20
CA GLY A 233 5.07 -8.18 16.78
C GLY A 233 5.56 -9.42 16.03
N GLN A 234 6.85 -9.55 15.72
CA GLN A 234 7.43 -10.61 14.90
C GLN A 234 6.76 -10.78 13.53
N LEU A 235 6.23 -9.71 12.97
CA LEU A 235 5.41 -9.73 11.77
C LEU A 235 6.19 -10.22 10.53
N TYR A 236 7.51 -10.07 10.54
CA TYR A 236 8.43 -10.56 9.50
C TYR A 236 8.55 -12.10 9.44
N LYS A 237 8.07 -12.83 10.46
CA LYS A 237 8.09 -14.30 10.48
C LYS A 237 6.94 -14.93 9.71
N GLY A 238 5.91 -14.16 9.43
CA GLY A 238 4.73 -14.59 8.68
C GLY A 238 4.82 -14.26 7.20
N ASP A 239 3.74 -14.53 6.49
CA ASP A 239 3.55 -14.26 5.07
C ASP A 239 2.52 -13.15 4.79
N LYS A 240 2.08 -12.46 5.85
CA LYS A 240 1.01 -11.46 5.78
C LYS A 240 1.52 -10.02 5.61
N LEU A 241 2.77 -9.74 5.98
CA LEU A 241 3.34 -8.40 5.94
C LEU A 241 4.11 -8.17 4.65
N PHE A 242 3.77 -7.09 3.97
CA PHE A 242 4.52 -6.53 2.84
C PHE A 242 4.84 -5.06 3.13
N MET A 243 5.95 -4.56 2.57
CA MET A 243 6.35 -3.16 2.74
C MET A 243 6.82 -2.60 1.40
N GLY A 244 6.42 -1.38 1.10
CA GLY A 244 6.83 -0.62 -0.07
C GLY A 244 7.25 0.79 0.31
N LEU A 245 8.20 1.34 -0.44
CA LEU A 245 8.51 2.77 -0.41
C LEU A 245 7.58 3.44 -1.42
N ASP A 246 6.76 4.37 -0.94
CA ASP A 246 5.80 5.08 -1.77
C ASP A 246 5.98 6.58 -1.64
N PHE A 247 6.75 7.17 -2.55
CA PHE A 247 7.01 8.60 -2.59
C PHE A 247 7.28 9.09 -4.01
N PHE A 248 6.88 10.33 -4.30
CA PHE A 248 6.89 10.94 -5.62
C PHE A 248 7.50 12.35 -5.57
N ASP A 249 8.80 12.45 -5.33
CA ASP A 249 9.49 13.74 -5.33
C ASP A 249 10.16 14.00 -6.68
N ALA A 250 9.53 14.83 -7.51
CA ALA A 250 10.05 15.21 -8.82
C ALA A 250 11.14 16.29 -8.75
N SER A 251 11.39 16.89 -7.59
CA SER A 251 12.37 17.96 -7.40
C SER A 251 13.80 17.46 -7.34
N ILE A 252 14.01 16.16 -7.13
CA ILE A 252 15.33 15.54 -7.01
C ILE A 252 15.53 14.39 -8.01
N ASN A 253 16.78 13.98 -8.15
CA ASN A 253 17.13 12.85 -9.02
C ASN A 253 16.45 11.56 -8.53
N ARG A 254 15.73 10.88 -9.40
CA ARG A 254 14.92 9.69 -9.08
C ARG A 254 15.75 8.54 -8.51
N VAL A 255 16.93 8.26 -9.09
CA VAL A 255 17.80 7.17 -8.59
C VAL A 255 18.35 7.51 -7.21
N ALA A 256 18.68 8.79 -6.97
CA ALA A 256 19.10 9.26 -5.66
C ALA A 256 17.96 9.14 -4.64
N ALA A 257 16.74 9.52 -5.01
CA ALA A 257 15.54 9.39 -4.16
C ALA A 257 15.34 7.95 -3.68
N TRP A 258 15.34 7.00 -4.60
CA TRP A 258 15.19 5.58 -4.27
C TRP A 258 16.34 5.04 -3.42
N THR A 259 17.57 5.46 -3.71
CA THR A 259 18.75 5.04 -2.93
C THR A 259 18.69 5.58 -1.51
N ILE A 260 18.31 6.83 -1.33
CA ILE A 260 18.17 7.48 -0.02
C ILE A 260 17.07 6.78 0.78
N GLY A 261 15.88 6.61 0.20
CA GLY A 261 14.75 5.95 0.86
C GLY A 261 15.06 4.51 1.26
N MET A 262 15.66 3.72 0.37
CA MET A 262 16.04 2.34 0.67
C MET A 262 17.05 2.26 1.82
N ARG A 263 18.02 3.15 1.83
CA ARG A 263 19.01 3.22 2.93
C ARG A 263 18.39 3.67 4.24
N ALA A 264 17.46 4.61 4.21
CA ALA A 264 16.72 5.04 5.39
C ALA A 264 15.93 3.88 6.02
N ALA A 265 15.18 3.16 5.20
CA ALA A 265 14.43 1.97 5.63
C ALA A 265 15.37 0.88 6.19
N GLY A 266 16.50 0.62 5.53
CA GLY A 266 17.49 -0.34 6.01
C GLY A 266 18.10 0.04 7.36
N LYS A 267 18.41 1.32 7.60
CA LYS A 267 18.92 1.81 8.88
C LYS A 267 17.87 1.64 9.99
N ALA A 268 16.63 2.05 9.74
CA ALA A 268 15.55 1.90 10.72
C ALA A 268 15.30 0.43 11.08
N LEU A 269 15.36 -0.46 10.09
CA LEU A 269 15.26 -1.90 10.34
C LEU A 269 16.39 -2.42 11.20
N ILE A 270 17.64 -2.00 10.94
CA ILE A 270 18.80 -2.39 11.77
C ILE A 270 18.61 -1.88 13.21
N THR A 271 18.22 -0.62 13.38
CA THR A 271 17.90 -0.04 14.71
C THR A 271 16.85 -0.88 15.44
N ALA A 272 15.76 -1.23 14.77
CA ALA A 272 14.74 -2.08 15.36
C ALA A 272 15.25 -3.49 15.73
N LEU A 273 16.11 -4.09 14.90
CA LEU A 273 16.63 -5.44 15.15
C LEU A 273 17.56 -5.50 16.37
N VAL A 274 18.30 -4.43 16.70
CA VAL A 274 19.18 -4.38 17.86
C VAL A 274 18.47 -3.96 19.15
N GLU A 275 17.22 -3.49 19.06
CA GLU A 275 16.43 -3.12 20.23
C GLU A 275 16.30 -4.28 21.23
N PRO A 276 16.48 -4.05 22.55
CA PRO A 276 16.37 -5.09 23.58
C PRO A 276 14.89 -5.37 23.94
N SER A 277 14.07 -5.80 22.96
CA SER A 277 12.61 -5.90 23.14
C SER A 277 12.19 -6.85 24.27
N GLU A 278 12.93 -7.95 24.51
CA GLU A 278 12.61 -8.86 25.62
C GLU A 278 12.80 -8.18 26.99
N MET A 279 13.80 -7.32 27.12
CA MET A 279 14.02 -6.54 28.34
C MET A 279 12.93 -5.48 28.52
N LEU A 280 12.51 -4.84 27.43
CA LEU A 280 11.39 -3.89 27.42
C LEU A 280 10.10 -4.55 27.88
N PHE A 281 9.75 -5.71 27.30
CA PHE A 281 8.55 -6.46 27.69
C PHE A 281 8.59 -6.89 29.16
N LYS A 282 9.73 -7.36 29.62
CA LYS A 282 9.88 -7.74 31.03
C LYS A 282 9.74 -6.54 31.97
N ALA A 283 10.28 -5.39 31.61
CA ALA A 283 10.12 -4.15 32.39
C ALA A 283 8.65 -3.72 32.45
N GLU A 284 7.91 -3.85 31.33
CA GLU A 284 6.47 -3.57 31.30
C GLU A 284 5.67 -4.56 32.16
N GLU A 285 5.93 -5.86 32.06
CA GLU A 285 5.28 -6.89 32.88
C GLU A 285 5.50 -6.69 34.38
N GLN A 286 6.63 -6.11 34.75
CA GLN A 286 7.01 -5.79 36.14
C GLN A 286 6.57 -4.39 36.58
N GLU A 287 5.90 -3.63 35.70
CA GLU A 287 5.49 -2.24 35.90
C GLU A 287 6.70 -1.30 36.24
N ASP A 288 7.91 -1.70 35.82
CA ASP A 288 9.12 -0.85 35.95
C ASP A 288 9.23 0.06 34.72
N PHE A 289 8.38 1.09 34.71
CA PHE A 289 8.34 2.06 33.61
C PHE A 289 9.58 2.96 33.57
N THR A 290 10.33 3.08 34.67
CA THR A 290 11.59 3.81 34.70
C THR A 290 12.68 3.05 33.95
N LEU A 291 12.82 1.75 34.21
CA LEU A 291 13.75 0.90 33.46
C LEU A 291 13.37 0.84 32.00
N ARG A 292 12.05 0.69 31.69
CA ARG A 292 11.58 0.71 30.30
C ARG A 292 12.00 1.98 29.57
N LEU A 293 11.82 3.15 30.19
CA LEU A 293 12.20 4.43 29.58
C LEU A 293 13.70 4.53 29.34
N ALA A 294 14.52 4.08 30.31
CA ALA A 294 15.97 4.04 30.15
C ALA A 294 16.42 3.13 29.00
N LEU A 295 15.78 1.96 28.84
CA LEU A 295 16.07 1.03 27.74
C LEU A 295 15.61 1.55 26.37
N LEU A 296 14.65 2.47 26.32
CA LEU A 296 14.23 3.14 25.08
C LEU A 296 15.16 4.28 24.66
N ASP A 297 15.89 4.87 25.63
CA ASP A 297 16.82 5.98 25.40
C ASP A 297 18.20 5.48 24.91
N GLU A 298 18.61 4.26 25.26
CA GLU A 298 19.85 3.63 24.79
C GLU A 298 19.77 3.16 23.33
#